data_a9e541f569aa7c60adfd090fec52f942
#
_entry.id   a9e541f569aa7c60adfd090fec52f942
#
_cell.length_a   1.000
_cell.length_b   1.000
_cell.length_c   1.000
_cell.angle_alpha   90.00
_cell.angle_beta   90.00
_cell.angle_gamma   90.00
#
_symmetry.space_group_name_H-M   'P 1'
#
loop_
_entity.id
_entity.type
_entity.pdbx_description
1 polymer ?
#
loop_
_entity_poly.entity_id
_entity_poly.type
_entity_poly.pdbx_seq_one_letter_code
_entity_poly.pdbx_strand_id
1 'polypeptide(L)' 'MKYVCDPCGYEYDPAVGDPDNGVAPGTAFDDLPGDWVCPICGADRSLFSPA' A
#
# COMPACT_ATOMS: atom_id res chain seq x y z
N MET A 1 4.61 8.12 -6.69
CA MET A 1 5.65 7.62 -5.79
C MET A 1 5.23 6.29 -5.21
N LYS A 2 6.06 5.28 -5.35
CA LYS A 2 5.73 3.93 -4.88
C LYS A 2 6.24 3.70 -3.48
N TYR A 3 5.61 2.79 -2.76
CA TYR A 3 6.01 2.38 -1.42
C TYR A 3 6.20 0.87 -1.40
N VAL A 4 7.20 0.42 -0.66
CA VAL A 4 7.55 -1.01 -0.56
C VAL A 4 7.31 -1.49 0.86
N CYS A 5 6.64 -2.63 0.97
CA CYS A 5 6.48 -3.31 2.26
C CYS A 5 7.81 -3.96 2.62
N ASP A 6 8.44 -3.50 3.69
CA ASP A 6 9.76 -4.00 4.09
C ASP A 6 9.76 -5.51 4.38
N PRO A 7 8.77 -6.06 5.10
CA PRO A 7 8.79 -7.49 5.40
C PRO A 7 8.68 -8.44 4.21
N CYS A 8 7.87 -8.08 3.18
CA CYS A 8 7.60 -9.02 2.09
C CYS A 8 7.95 -8.51 0.70
N GLY A 9 8.25 -7.21 0.57
CA GLY A 9 8.62 -6.63 -0.71
C GLY A 9 7.45 -6.26 -1.61
N TYR A 10 6.20 -6.29 -1.10
CA TYR A 10 5.05 -5.83 -1.87
C TYR A 10 5.21 -4.34 -2.19
N GLU A 11 4.90 -3.96 -3.43
CA GLU A 11 5.04 -2.59 -3.88
C GLU A 11 3.66 -1.97 -4.09
N TYR A 12 3.35 -0.92 -3.34
CA TYR A 12 2.13 -0.15 -3.54
C TYR A 12 2.39 0.95 -4.56
N ASP A 13 1.68 0.88 -5.69
CA ASP A 13 1.75 1.89 -6.74
C ASP A 13 0.47 2.72 -6.70
N PRO A 14 0.54 4.02 -6.34
CA PRO A 14 -0.66 4.85 -6.29
C PRO A 14 -1.43 4.90 -7.61
N ALA A 15 -0.75 4.78 -8.74
CA ALA A 15 -1.43 4.79 -10.04
C ALA A 15 -2.30 3.56 -10.25
N VAL A 16 -1.97 2.45 -9.60
CA VAL A 16 -2.72 1.20 -9.68
C VAL A 16 -3.71 1.06 -8.55
N GLY A 17 -3.35 1.53 -7.35
CA GLY A 17 -4.15 1.35 -6.15
C GLY A 17 -4.15 -0.10 -5.68
N ASP A 18 -5.21 -0.47 -4.96
CA ASP A 18 -5.42 -1.83 -4.49
C ASP A 18 -6.90 -2.16 -4.59
N PRO A 19 -7.43 -2.32 -5.83
CA PRO A 19 -8.88 -2.49 -6.04
C PRO A 19 -9.46 -3.69 -5.32
N ASP A 20 -8.68 -4.75 -5.16
CA ASP A 20 -9.13 -5.97 -4.47
C ASP A 20 -9.44 -5.71 -3.00
N ASN A 21 -8.86 -4.67 -2.43
CA ASN A 21 -9.10 -4.27 -1.03
C ASN A 21 -9.80 -2.91 -0.94
N GLY A 22 -10.47 -2.49 -2.01
CA GLY A 22 -11.29 -1.29 -1.99
C GLY A 22 -10.54 0.02 -2.18
N VAL A 23 -9.31 -0.03 -2.66
CA VAL A 23 -8.51 1.17 -2.90
C VAL A 23 -8.49 1.46 -4.40
N ALA A 24 -9.14 2.55 -4.81
CA ALA A 24 -9.23 2.89 -6.23
C ALA A 24 -7.86 3.33 -6.79
N PRO A 25 -7.62 3.10 -8.09
CA PRO A 25 -6.45 3.66 -8.76
C PRO A 25 -6.41 5.18 -8.59
N GLY A 26 -5.22 5.72 -8.38
CA GLY A 26 -5.03 7.15 -8.15
C GLY A 26 -5.05 7.55 -6.68
N THR A 27 -5.16 6.60 -5.77
CA THR A 27 -5.14 6.88 -4.32
C THR A 27 -3.70 6.98 -3.85
N ALA A 28 -3.33 8.14 -3.30
CA ALA A 28 -2.01 8.32 -2.72
C ALA A 28 -1.83 7.43 -1.48
N PHE A 29 -0.60 7.05 -1.19
CA PHE A 29 -0.31 6.22 -0.02
C PHE A 29 -0.84 6.87 1.27
N ASP A 30 -0.70 8.19 1.39
CA ASP A 30 -1.16 8.94 2.57
C ASP A 30 -2.68 8.98 2.68
N ASP A 31 -3.40 8.71 1.60
CA ASP A 31 -4.86 8.71 1.57
C ASP A 31 -5.46 7.34 1.81
N LEU A 32 -4.63 6.33 2.05
CA LEU A 32 -5.12 4.98 2.34
C LEU A 32 -5.92 4.97 3.64
N PRO A 33 -6.94 4.08 3.74
CA PRO A 33 -7.66 3.90 5.00
C PRO A 33 -6.71 3.57 6.14
N GLY A 34 -7.03 4.02 7.35
CA GLY A 34 -6.17 3.78 8.51
C GLY A 34 -5.99 2.31 8.86
N ASP A 35 -6.94 1.46 8.46
CA ASP A 35 -6.89 0.02 8.69
C ASP A 35 -6.36 -0.76 7.47
N TRP A 36 -5.92 -0.08 6.42
CA TRP A 36 -5.34 -0.75 5.26
C TRP A 36 -4.01 -1.39 5.66
N VAL A 37 -3.82 -2.62 5.20
CA VAL A 37 -2.59 -3.38 5.45
C VAL A 37 -2.08 -3.99 4.15
N CYS A 38 -0.84 -4.43 4.16
CA CYS A 38 -0.25 -5.12 3.01
C CYS A 38 -1.12 -6.32 2.63
N PRO A 39 -1.55 -6.43 1.36
CA PRO A 39 -2.40 -7.54 0.93
C PRO A 39 -1.68 -8.88 0.89
N ILE A 40 -0.36 -8.88 1.02
CA ILE A 40 0.45 -10.09 0.95
C ILE A 40 0.76 -10.63 2.35
N CYS A 41 1.29 -9.78 3.25
CA CYS A 41 1.75 -10.23 4.56
C CYS A 41 0.97 -9.61 5.73
N GLY A 42 0.11 -8.65 5.48
CA GLY A 42 -0.68 -8.00 6.52
C GLY A 42 0.06 -6.93 7.32
N ALA A 43 1.23 -6.51 6.88
CA ALA A 43 1.97 -5.45 7.56
C ALA A 43 1.22 -4.12 7.45
N ASP A 44 1.23 -3.32 8.51
CA ASP A 44 0.58 -2.01 8.48
C ASP A 44 1.42 -1.00 7.69
N ARG A 45 0.86 0.21 7.51
CA ARG A 45 1.52 1.22 6.70
C ARG A 45 2.86 1.68 7.27
N SER A 46 3.07 1.55 8.56
CA SER A 46 4.33 1.99 9.19
C SER A 46 5.52 1.13 8.76
N LEU A 47 5.27 -0.05 8.22
CA LEU A 47 6.30 -0.95 7.72
C LEU A 47 6.62 -0.73 6.24
N PHE A 48 6.03 0.27 5.62
CA PHE A 48 6.29 0.62 4.23
C PHE A 48 7.32 1.76 4.17
N SER A 49 8.17 1.69 3.16
CA SER A 49 9.18 2.73 2.90
C SER A 49 9.03 3.23 1.47
N PRO A 50 9.32 4.53 1.22
CA PRO A 50 9.34 5.04 -0.15
C PRO A 50 10.33 4.26 -1.02
N ALA A 51 9.88 3.88 -2.19
CA ALA A 51 10.71 3.16 -3.14
C ALA A 51 11.61 4.10 -3.94
#